data_7bf71419ce24ed7eba763ba24bf15a55
#
_entry.id   7bf71419ce24ed7eba763ba24bf15a55
#
_cell.length_a   1.000
_cell.length_b   1.000
_cell.length_c   1.000
_cell.angle_alpha   90.00
_cell.angle_beta   90.00
_cell.angle_gamma   90.00
#
_symmetry.space_group_name_H-M   'P 1'
#
loop_
_entity.id
_entity.type
_entity.pdbx_description
1 polymer ?
#
loop_
_entity_poly.entity_id
_entity_poly.type
_entity_poly.pdbx_seq_one_letter_code
_entity_poly.pdbx_strand_id
1 'polypeptide(L)'
;MEIYIYTGGERIVGKSGVGQAIRHQRDALHRCGVTVSDHWTADTAAVHINTVLPDSVFKALGARLRGKKVIWYGHSTMEDFRRSFRGSDLMAPLFRRWITFCYGLGDVVITPTEYAASLLRSYGVRRPVYSLSNGVDTAFFHRNPGLRQSFRRRYGLGEEEQVVISVGHTIGRKGITDFLELARRMPNVRFLWFGWTDPRLLPREISDAIAQAPANVSFPGYVDRELLREAYCGADVFAFLSHEETEGIVVLEALACGIPTVLRDIPVYDGWLKDGETVYKASNLDEFQRDVAGILDHLLPDCTAAGRSVAEARSLETVGARLRAIYQRERIFGPQPVSLPEAEAAPASKRRRVYPAKL
;
A
#
# COMPACT_ATOMS: atom_id res chain seq x y z
N MET A 1 18.53 -18.33 1.61
CA MET A 1 18.30 -17.22 2.56
C MET A 1 16.80 -17.03 2.72
N GLU A 2 16.32 -17.12 3.95
CA GLU A 2 14.89 -17.18 4.22
C GLU A 2 14.46 -16.09 5.21
N ILE A 3 13.31 -15.49 4.94
CA ILE A 3 12.62 -14.54 5.82
C ILE A 3 11.36 -15.18 6.35
N TYR A 4 11.21 -15.21 7.67
CA TYR A 4 9.96 -15.58 8.29
C TYR A 4 9.02 -14.36 8.36
N ILE A 5 7.87 -14.40 7.68
CA ILE A 5 6.87 -13.35 7.79
C ILE A 5 5.85 -13.75 8.86
N TYR A 6 5.88 -13.04 9.98
CA TYR A 6 4.93 -13.24 11.07
C TYR A 6 3.66 -12.43 10.82
N THR A 7 2.54 -13.12 10.75
CA THR A 7 1.21 -12.58 10.47
C THR A 7 0.31 -12.57 11.72
N GLY A 8 0.87 -12.23 12.88
CA GLY A 8 0.12 -12.16 14.13
C GLY A 8 -1.18 -11.40 13.98
N GLY A 9 -2.29 -11.97 14.46
CA GLY A 9 -3.61 -11.36 14.33
C GLY A 9 -4.21 -11.39 12.91
N GLU A 10 -3.80 -12.31 12.02
CA GLU A 10 -4.28 -12.39 10.63
C GLU A 10 -5.81 -12.36 10.52
N ARG A 11 -6.54 -12.98 11.46
CA ARG A 11 -8.00 -12.92 11.49
C ARG A 11 -8.55 -11.51 11.68
N ILE A 12 -7.76 -10.61 12.29
CA ILE A 12 -8.14 -9.21 12.54
C ILE A 12 -7.73 -8.33 11.36
N VAL A 13 -6.52 -8.53 10.84
CA VAL A 13 -5.92 -7.63 9.84
C VAL A 13 -6.04 -8.12 8.40
N GLY A 14 -6.41 -9.38 8.16
CA GLY A 14 -6.37 -10.00 6.84
C GLY A 14 -7.21 -9.29 5.76
N LYS A 15 -8.33 -8.65 6.15
CA LYS A 15 -9.19 -7.86 5.27
C LYS A 15 -8.89 -6.34 5.32
N SER A 16 -7.74 -5.94 5.86
CA SER A 16 -7.32 -4.54 5.97
C SER A 16 -6.16 -4.21 5.04
N GLY A 17 -5.79 -2.94 4.96
CA GLY A 17 -4.58 -2.49 4.27
C GLY A 17 -3.30 -3.18 4.75
N VAL A 18 -3.21 -3.52 6.05
CA VAL A 18 -2.08 -4.30 6.60
C VAL A 18 -2.03 -5.71 6.03
N GLY A 19 -3.19 -6.38 5.92
CA GLY A 19 -3.25 -7.70 5.28
C GLY A 19 -2.84 -7.66 3.82
N GLN A 20 -3.22 -6.61 3.07
CA GLN A 20 -2.76 -6.40 1.71
C GLN A 20 -1.24 -6.15 1.66
N ALA A 21 -0.72 -5.32 2.55
CA ALA A 21 0.72 -5.06 2.64
C ALA A 21 1.54 -6.33 2.90
N ILE A 22 1.05 -7.23 3.77
CA ILE A 22 1.70 -8.52 4.04
C ILE A 22 1.76 -9.39 2.76
N ARG A 23 0.67 -9.44 1.99
CA ARG A 23 0.65 -10.16 0.69
C ARG A 23 1.67 -9.56 -0.27
N HIS A 24 1.69 -8.24 -0.41
CA HIS A 24 2.65 -7.53 -1.25
C HIS A 24 4.10 -7.78 -0.82
N GLN A 25 4.39 -7.83 0.49
CA GLN A 25 5.73 -8.18 0.99
C GLN A 25 6.15 -9.59 0.55
N ARG A 26 5.26 -10.59 0.67
CA ARG A 26 5.53 -11.96 0.22
C ARG A 26 5.85 -11.99 -1.27
N ASP A 27 4.99 -11.37 -2.07
CA ASP A 27 5.14 -11.35 -3.53
C ASP A 27 6.41 -10.60 -3.95
N ALA A 28 6.70 -9.44 -3.34
CA ALA A 28 7.91 -8.67 -3.63
C ALA A 28 9.19 -9.44 -3.27
N LEU A 29 9.21 -10.16 -2.13
CA LEU A 29 10.32 -11.00 -1.73
C LEU A 29 10.52 -12.17 -2.68
N HIS A 30 9.45 -12.85 -3.07
CA HIS A 30 9.53 -13.94 -4.06
C HIS A 30 10.07 -13.46 -5.40
N ARG A 31 9.59 -12.31 -5.90
CA ARG A 31 10.05 -11.70 -7.16
C ARG A 31 11.53 -11.30 -7.13
N CYS A 32 12.10 -11.00 -5.97
CA CYS A 32 13.54 -10.70 -5.84
C CYS A 32 14.40 -11.90 -5.39
N GLY A 33 13.84 -13.12 -5.41
CA GLY A 33 14.57 -14.38 -5.16
C GLY A 33 14.86 -14.66 -3.68
N VAL A 34 14.07 -14.06 -2.76
CA VAL A 34 14.14 -14.33 -1.32
C VAL A 34 13.09 -15.37 -0.94
N THR A 35 13.51 -16.44 -0.28
CA THR A 35 12.60 -17.46 0.25
C THR A 35 11.81 -16.89 1.44
N VAL A 36 10.52 -17.17 1.47
CA VAL A 36 9.61 -16.72 2.55
C VAL A 36 8.96 -17.92 3.21
N SER A 37 8.94 -17.93 4.54
CA SER A 37 8.22 -18.92 5.35
C SER A 37 7.21 -18.26 6.29
N ASP A 38 6.32 -19.04 6.86
CA ASP A 38 5.35 -18.65 7.90
C ASP A 38 5.70 -19.23 9.28
N HIS A 39 6.83 -19.91 9.38
CA HIS A 39 7.35 -20.53 10.61
C HIS A 39 8.88 -20.45 10.68
N TRP A 40 9.44 -20.78 11.84
CA TRP A 40 10.89 -20.84 12.02
C TRP A 40 11.48 -22.07 11.33
N THR A 41 12.53 -21.85 10.55
CA THR A 41 13.38 -22.90 9.98
C THR A 41 14.83 -22.68 10.39
N ALA A 42 15.71 -23.65 10.11
CA ALA A 42 17.14 -23.50 10.33
C ALA A 42 17.75 -22.35 9.50
N ASP A 43 17.20 -22.14 8.29
CA ASP A 43 17.68 -21.14 7.31
C ASP A 43 17.09 -19.74 7.53
N THR A 44 16.17 -19.58 8.49
CA THR A 44 15.58 -18.28 8.79
C THR A 44 16.65 -17.29 9.25
N ALA A 45 16.84 -16.22 8.52
CA ALA A 45 17.79 -15.14 8.84
C ALA A 45 17.14 -14.05 9.70
N ALA A 46 15.90 -13.69 9.38
CA ALA A 46 15.18 -12.64 10.09
C ALA A 46 13.67 -12.93 10.13
N VAL A 47 12.99 -12.28 11.07
CA VAL A 47 11.54 -12.25 11.11
C VAL A 47 11.03 -10.87 10.70
N HIS A 48 10.04 -10.81 9.80
CA HIS A 48 9.22 -9.64 9.55
C HIS A 48 8.01 -9.65 10.48
N ILE A 49 7.82 -8.58 11.22
CA ILE A 49 6.67 -8.38 12.09
C ILE A 49 5.84 -7.24 11.55
N ASN A 50 4.56 -7.50 11.29
CA ASN A 50 3.66 -6.58 10.59
C ASN A 50 2.59 -5.95 11.48
N THR A 51 2.46 -6.42 12.73
CA THR A 51 1.45 -5.93 13.67
C THR A 51 2.10 -5.47 14.98
N VAL A 52 1.36 -4.67 15.73
CA VAL A 52 1.78 -4.15 17.05
C VAL A 52 0.99 -4.80 18.18
N LEU A 53 0.48 -6.02 17.97
CA LEU A 53 -0.23 -6.79 18.97
C LEU A 53 0.76 -7.36 20.02
N PRO A 54 0.30 -7.70 21.23
CA PRO A 54 1.18 -8.24 22.28
C PRO A 54 1.96 -9.49 21.86
N ASP A 55 1.37 -10.36 21.06
CA ASP A 55 2.03 -11.56 20.52
C ASP A 55 3.21 -11.24 19.60
N SER A 56 3.16 -10.11 18.90
CA SER A 56 4.26 -9.59 18.08
C SER A 56 5.49 -9.25 18.92
N VAL A 57 5.30 -8.74 20.14
CA VAL A 57 6.38 -8.48 21.10
C VAL A 57 7.06 -9.80 21.50
N PHE A 58 6.27 -10.82 21.87
CA PHE A 58 6.84 -12.14 22.21
C PHE A 58 7.57 -12.76 21.02
N LYS A 59 7.07 -12.55 19.80
CA LYS A 59 7.74 -13.02 18.58
C LYS A 59 9.10 -12.33 18.38
N ALA A 60 9.15 -11.01 18.57
CA ALA A 60 10.41 -10.25 18.48
C ALA A 60 11.43 -10.70 19.52
N LEU A 61 11.02 -10.87 20.77
CA LEU A 61 11.90 -11.37 21.84
C LEU A 61 12.39 -12.79 21.54
N GLY A 62 11.51 -13.68 21.09
CA GLY A 62 11.86 -15.03 20.69
C GLY A 62 12.85 -15.09 19.50
N ALA A 63 12.77 -14.14 18.57
CA ALA A 63 13.74 -13.99 17.49
C ALA A 63 15.12 -13.62 18.03
N ARG A 64 15.18 -12.63 18.91
CA ARG A 64 16.44 -12.19 19.55
C ARG A 64 17.12 -13.28 20.36
N LEU A 65 16.36 -14.07 21.12
CA LEU A 65 16.89 -15.21 21.88
C LEU A 65 17.49 -16.27 20.94
N ARG A 66 17.06 -16.34 19.68
CA ARG A 66 17.61 -17.21 18.63
C ARG A 66 18.75 -16.58 17.84
N GLY A 67 19.21 -15.39 18.22
CA GLY A 67 20.21 -14.63 17.46
C GLY A 67 19.74 -14.17 16.06
N LYS A 68 18.41 -14.14 15.82
CA LYS A 68 17.83 -13.75 14.54
C LYS A 68 17.48 -12.27 14.52
N LYS A 69 17.59 -11.64 13.35
CA LYS A 69 17.24 -10.23 13.16
C LYS A 69 15.73 -10.03 13.18
N VAL A 70 15.28 -8.86 13.63
CA VAL A 70 13.89 -8.44 13.67
C VAL A 70 13.70 -7.24 12.75
N ILE A 71 12.87 -7.38 11.74
CA ILE A 71 12.45 -6.30 10.85
C ILE A 71 11.00 -5.98 11.17
N TRP A 72 10.74 -4.78 11.65
CA TRP A 72 9.38 -4.38 12.00
C TRP A 72 8.79 -3.47 10.91
N TYR A 73 7.65 -3.85 10.38
CA TYR A 73 6.91 -3.00 9.46
C TYR A 73 6.01 -2.04 10.24
N GLY A 74 6.30 -0.75 10.10
CA GLY A 74 5.61 0.34 10.76
C GLY A 74 4.38 0.78 9.97
N HIS A 75 3.34 -0.07 9.96
CA HIS A 75 2.07 0.23 9.32
C HIS A 75 1.19 1.18 10.11
N SER A 76 1.45 1.35 11.41
CA SER A 76 0.63 2.13 12.32
C SER A 76 1.37 3.36 12.82
N THR A 77 0.69 4.50 12.83
CA THR A 77 1.08 5.74 13.47
C THR A 77 0.02 6.16 14.49
N MET A 78 0.32 7.11 15.35
CA MET A 78 -0.69 7.66 16.27
C MET A 78 -1.78 8.40 15.47
N GLU A 79 -1.38 9.09 14.43
CA GLU A 79 -2.25 9.88 13.55
C GLU A 79 -3.25 8.98 12.83
N ASP A 80 -2.77 7.86 12.25
CA ASP A 80 -3.62 6.86 11.59
C ASP A 80 -4.58 6.14 12.56
N PHE A 81 -4.19 6.01 13.84
CA PHE A 81 -5.03 5.41 14.87
C PHE A 81 -6.19 6.32 15.30
N ARG A 82 -6.01 7.64 15.27
CA ARG A 82 -7.04 8.63 15.61
C ARG A 82 -8.24 8.51 14.65
N ARG A 83 -9.43 8.80 15.16
CA ARG A 83 -10.69 8.78 14.38
C ARG A 83 -10.98 7.45 13.67
N SER A 84 -10.29 6.37 14.05
CA SER A 84 -10.50 5.05 13.44
C SER A 84 -11.66 4.28 14.08
N PHE A 85 -11.88 4.46 15.38
CA PHE A 85 -12.97 3.82 16.12
C PHE A 85 -13.31 4.63 17.37
N ARG A 86 -14.42 4.23 18.03
CA ARG A 86 -14.90 4.91 19.24
C ARG A 86 -13.84 4.90 20.34
N GLY A 87 -13.46 6.08 20.84
CA GLY A 87 -12.47 6.27 21.92
C GLY A 87 -11.01 6.27 21.46
N SER A 88 -10.73 6.10 20.15
CA SER A 88 -9.34 6.09 19.65
C SER A 88 -8.57 7.37 19.93
N ASP A 89 -9.23 8.54 19.91
CA ASP A 89 -8.57 9.83 20.18
C ASP A 89 -8.02 9.92 21.63
N LEU A 90 -8.78 9.41 22.60
CA LEU A 90 -8.37 9.37 24.01
C LEU A 90 -7.19 8.40 24.21
N MET A 91 -7.18 7.29 23.51
CA MET A 91 -6.14 6.24 23.60
C MET A 91 -4.89 6.57 22.78
N ALA A 92 -4.92 7.51 21.87
CA ALA A 92 -3.84 7.79 20.93
C ALA A 92 -2.47 8.07 21.59
N PRO A 93 -2.35 8.85 22.68
CA PRO A 93 -1.06 9.05 23.34
C PRO A 93 -0.47 7.75 23.95
N LEU A 94 -1.31 6.89 24.49
CA LEU A 94 -0.89 5.58 25.02
C LEU A 94 -0.47 4.66 23.86
N PHE A 95 -1.24 4.65 22.79
CA PHE A 95 -0.94 3.89 21.57
C PHE A 95 0.41 4.34 20.99
N ARG A 96 0.69 5.64 20.90
CA ARG A 96 2.01 6.16 20.48
C ARG A 96 3.15 5.55 21.31
N ARG A 97 3.04 5.54 22.64
CA ARG A 97 4.06 4.94 23.52
C ARG A 97 4.23 3.45 23.26
N TRP A 98 3.12 2.75 23.07
CA TRP A 98 3.11 1.32 22.77
C TRP A 98 3.81 1.00 21.43
N ILE A 99 3.46 1.68 20.35
CA ILE A 99 4.09 1.43 19.06
C ILE A 99 5.58 1.83 19.05
N THR A 100 5.96 2.91 19.77
CA THR A 100 7.36 3.30 19.93
C THR A 100 8.15 2.19 20.62
N PHE A 101 7.59 1.57 21.65
CA PHE A 101 8.18 0.41 22.32
C PHE A 101 8.30 -0.78 21.37
N CYS A 102 7.23 -1.14 20.67
CA CYS A 102 7.23 -2.24 19.70
C CYS A 102 8.32 -2.05 18.63
N TYR A 103 8.33 -0.90 17.96
CA TYR A 103 9.32 -0.59 16.91
C TYR A 103 10.75 -0.52 17.46
N GLY A 104 10.92 -0.11 18.70
CA GLY A 104 12.21 -0.16 19.41
C GLY A 104 12.78 -1.56 19.59
N LEU A 105 11.97 -2.60 19.53
CA LEU A 105 12.41 -4.01 19.55
C LEU A 105 12.94 -4.49 18.19
N GLY A 106 12.66 -3.80 17.09
CA GLY A 106 13.23 -4.12 15.78
C GLY A 106 14.72 -3.84 15.71
N ASP A 107 15.46 -4.54 14.87
CA ASP A 107 16.80 -4.14 14.43
C ASP A 107 16.68 -3.07 13.34
N VAL A 108 15.63 -3.18 12.51
CA VAL A 108 15.26 -2.27 11.43
C VAL A 108 13.75 -2.04 11.48
N VAL A 109 13.33 -0.82 11.18
CA VAL A 109 11.92 -0.47 10.98
C VAL A 109 11.73 -0.04 9.53
N ILE A 110 10.70 -0.56 8.87
CA ILE A 110 10.34 -0.18 7.50
C ILE A 110 8.91 0.38 7.56
N THR A 111 8.69 1.53 6.93
CA THR A 111 7.36 2.17 6.87
C THR A 111 7.11 2.69 5.46
N PRO A 112 5.85 2.82 5.00
CA PRO A 112 5.60 2.95 3.57
C PRO A 112 6.01 4.30 2.96
N THR A 113 6.04 5.39 3.74
CA THR A 113 6.35 6.74 3.24
C THR A 113 7.34 7.47 4.12
N GLU A 114 7.99 8.51 3.59
CA GLU A 114 8.87 9.36 4.38
C GLU A 114 8.09 10.16 5.44
N TYR A 115 6.83 10.50 5.15
CA TYR A 115 5.93 11.09 6.13
C TYR A 115 5.78 10.16 7.37
N ALA A 116 5.39 8.91 7.16
CA ALA A 116 5.29 7.94 8.24
C ALA A 116 6.64 7.71 8.95
N ALA A 117 7.75 7.66 8.20
CA ALA A 117 9.10 7.54 8.78
C ALA A 117 9.44 8.74 9.68
N SER A 118 9.10 9.96 9.26
CA SER A 118 9.32 11.16 10.04
C SER A 118 8.53 11.15 11.35
N LEU A 119 7.27 10.69 11.31
CA LEU A 119 6.45 10.50 12.50
C LEU A 119 7.08 9.51 13.48
N LEU A 120 7.50 8.33 13.00
CA LEU A 120 8.13 7.33 13.87
C LEU A 120 9.42 7.85 14.51
N ARG A 121 10.26 8.58 13.76
CA ARG A 121 11.44 9.26 14.31
C ARG A 121 11.06 10.30 15.36
N SER A 122 10.01 11.09 15.13
CA SER A 122 9.49 12.09 16.07
C SER A 122 8.95 11.48 17.36
N TYR A 123 8.49 10.22 17.33
CA TYR A 123 8.08 9.48 18.54
C TYR A 123 9.26 9.01 19.38
N GLY A 124 10.48 9.09 18.84
CA GLY A 124 11.70 8.65 19.53
C GLY A 124 12.12 7.22 19.19
N VAL A 125 11.67 6.66 18.07
CA VAL A 125 12.20 5.38 17.53
C VAL A 125 13.66 5.60 17.11
N ARG A 126 14.59 4.97 17.83
CA ARG A 126 16.05 5.15 17.65
C ARG A 126 16.67 4.13 16.68
N ARG A 127 15.89 3.17 16.19
CA ARG A 127 16.33 2.17 15.23
C ARG A 127 16.42 2.78 13.84
N PRO A 128 17.22 2.22 12.91
CA PRO A 128 17.16 2.60 11.51
C PRO A 128 15.71 2.51 10.99
N VAL A 129 15.18 3.62 10.50
CA VAL A 129 13.83 3.71 9.91
C VAL A 129 13.96 3.99 8.43
N TYR A 130 13.49 3.06 7.60
CA TYR A 130 13.49 3.16 6.16
C TYR A 130 12.10 3.44 5.63
N SER A 131 12.01 4.32 4.64
CA SER A 131 10.80 4.54 3.85
C SER A 131 10.83 3.61 2.64
N LEU A 132 9.86 2.71 2.54
CA LEU A 132 9.69 1.78 1.43
C LEU A 132 8.21 1.50 1.21
N SER A 133 7.70 1.85 0.02
CA SER A 133 6.31 1.62 -0.37
C SER A 133 5.86 0.17 -0.11
N ASN A 134 4.60 -0.02 0.25
CA ASN A 134 3.97 -1.34 0.28
C ASN A 134 3.88 -1.97 -1.12
N GLY A 135 4.02 -1.15 -2.16
CA GLY A 135 3.98 -1.58 -3.55
C GLY A 135 2.59 -1.83 -4.09
N VAL A 136 2.54 -2.06 -5.38
CA VAL A 136 1.35 -2.47 -6.11
C VAL A 136 1.71 -3.52 -7.16
N ASP A 137 0.83 -4.49 -7.34
CA ASP A 137 0.94 -5.51 -8.39
C ASP A 137 0.48 -4.92 -9.74
N THR A 138 1.39 -4.26 -10.46
CA THR A 138 1.11 -3.60 -11.74
C THR A 138 0.83 -4.60 -12.87
N ALA A 139 1.22 -5.86 -12.70
CA ALA A 139 0.84 -6.93 -13.63
C ALA A 139 -0.65 -7.28 -13.50
N PHE A 140 -1.19 -7.18 -12.30
CA PHE A 140 -2.60 -7.38 -12.04
C PHE A 140 -3.41 -6.09 -12.19
N PHE A 141 -3.07 -5.03 -11.44
CA PHE A 141 -3.71 -3.73 -11.56
C PHE A 141 -3.14 -2.97 -12.75
N HIS A 142 -3.84 -2.97 -13.86
CA HIS A 142 -3.52 -2.22 -15.07
C HIS A 142 -4.80 -1.85 -15.82
N ARG A 143 -4.71 -0.83 -16.66
CA ARG A 143 -5.84 -0.39 -17.48
C ARG A 143 -6.35 -1.52 -18.35
N ASN A 144 -7.63 -1.84 -18.23
CA ASN A 144 -8.31 -2.84 -19.04
C ASN A 144 -9.71 -2.35 -19.44
N PRO A 145 -9.86 -1.76 -20.63
CA PRO A 145 -11.15 -1.23 -21.09
C PRO A 145 -12.26 -2.29 -21.17
N GLY A 146 -11.91 -3.57 -21.35
CA GLY A 146 -12.87 -4.67 -21.39
C GLY A 146 -13.61 -4.88 -20.07
N LEU A 147 -13.07 -4.43 -18.95
CA LEU A 147 -13.70 -4.54 -17.63
C LEU A 147 -14.77 -3.48 -17.38
N ARG A 148 -14.78 -2.35 -18.14
CA ARG A 148 -15.77 -1.28 -17.96
C ARG A 148 -17.20 -1.78 -18.12
N GLN A 149 -17.47 -2.53 -19.18
CA GLN A 149 -18.80 -3.05 -19.46
C GLN A 149 -19.25 -4.07 -18.40
N SER A 150 -18.34 -4.93 -17.90
CA SER A 150 -18.61 -5.89 -16.84
C SER A 150 -19.01 -5.17 -15.55
N PHE A 151 -18.23 -4.17 -15.15
CA PHE A 151 -18.49 -3.32 -14.00
C PHE A 151 -19.87 -2.63 -14.09
N ARG A 152 -20.14 -1.97 -15.22
CA ARG A 152 -21.38 -1.22 -15.40
C ARG A 152 -22.61 -2.12 -15.36
N ARG A 153 -22.57 -3.29 -16.02
CA ARG A 153 -23.65 -4.29 -15.94
C ARG A 153 -23.88 -4.80 -14.52
N ARG A 154 -22.81 -5.06 -13.78
CA ARG A 154 -22.87 -5.58 -12.40
C ARG A 154 -23.59 -4.63 -11.47
N TYR A 155 -23.36 -3.34 -11.61
CA TYR A 155 -23.92 -2.32 -10.73
C TYR A 155 -25.14 -1.59 -11.33
N GLY A 156 -25.66 -2.06 -12.46
CA GLY A 156 -26.85 -1.48 -13.12
C GLY A 156 -26.63 -0.05 -13.60
N LEU A 157 -25.42 0.25 -14.08
CA LEU A 157 -25.01 1.58 -14.55
C LEU A 157 -25.20 1.71 -16.05
N GLY A 158 -25.77 2.83 -16.52
CA GLY A 158 -25.86 3.19 -17.94
C GLY A 158 -24.47 3.47 -18.53
N GLU A 159 -24.33 3.37 -19.86
CA GLU A 159 -23.04 3.60 -20.52
C GLU A 159 -22.51 5.02 -20.33
N GLU A 160 -23.38 6.02 -20.38
CA GLU A 160 -23.08 7.45 -20.22
C GLU A 160 -23.20 7.95 -18.79
N GLU A 161 -23.62 7.09 -17.85
CA GLU A 161 -23.79 7.50 -16.46
C GLU A 161 -22.42 7.77 -15.82
N GLN A 162 -22.23 8.96 -15.26
CA GLN A 162 -20.98 9.36 -14.59
C GLN A 162 -20.85 8.66 -13.23
N VAL A 163 -19.70 8.04 -12.96
CA VAL A 163 -19.49 7.17 -11.81
C VAL A 163 -18.23 7.56 -11.05
N VAL A 164 -18.40 7.89 -9.77
CA VAL A 164 -17.33 8.15 -8.81
C VAL A 164 -17.24 7.00 -7.82
N ILE A 165 -16.03 6.47 -7.61
CA ILE A 165 -15.80 5.42 -6.62
C ILE A 165 -14.85 5.87 -5.51
N SER A 166 -14.99 5.26 -4.34
CA SER A 166 -14.03 5.32 -3.25
C SER A 166 -13.82 3.93 -2.65
N VAL A 167 -12.66 3.71 -2.02
CA VAL A 167 -12.28 2.41 -1.45
C VAL A 167 -11.70 2.58 -0.06
N GLY A 168 -12.24 1.86 0.93
CA GLY A 168 -11.72 1.87 2.29
C GLY A 168 -12.74 1.43 3.33
N HIS A 169 -12.30 1.31 4.57
CA HIS A 169 -13.22 1.11 5.69
C HIS A 169 -14.21 2.28 5.80
N THR A 170 -15.46 1.99 6.14
CA THR A 170 -16.51 3.00 6.31
C THR A 170 -16.37 3.74 7.65
N ILE A 171 -15.24 4.38 7.89
CA ILE A 171 -14.90 5.10 9.13
C ILE A 171 -14.65 6.59 8.86
N GLY A 172 -14.78 7.42 9.90
CA GLY A 172 -14.64 8.88 9.78
C GLY A 172 -13.29 9.31 9.21
N ARG A 173 -12.19 8.68 9.65
CA ARG A 173 -10.85 8.97 9.12
C ARG A 173 -10.74 8.79 7.61
N LYS A 174 -11.44 7.82 7.03
CA LYS A 174 -11.45 7.58 5.57
C LYS A 174 -12.32 8.54 4.78
N GLY A 175 -12.99 9.50 5.47
CA GLY A 175 -13.76 10.54 4.81
C GLY A 175 -15.13 10.10 4.30
N ILE A 176 -15.74 9.08 4.93
CA ILE A 176 -17.05 8.58 4.51
C ILE A 176 -18.12 9.69 4.55
N THR A 177 -18.11 10.54 5.56
CA THR A 177 -19.05 11.67 5.68
C THR A 177 -18.86 12.69 4.57
N ASP A 178 -17.61 12.98 4.21
CA ASP A 178 -17.28 13.91 3.13
C ASP A 178 -17.68 13.34 1.77
N PHE A 179 -17.51 12.03 1.58
CA PHE A 179 -17.99 11.34 0.37
C PHE A 179 -19.50 11.41 0.21
N LEU A 180 -20.25 11.21 1.30
CA LEU A 180 -21.70 11.34 1.28
C LEU A 180 -22.15 12.78 1.01
N GLU A 181 -21.45 13.76 1.56
CA GLU A 181 -21.75 15.17 1.30
C GLU A 181 -21.40 15.57 -0.14
N LEU A 182 -20.29 15.10 -0.67
CA LEU A 182 -19.94 15.28 -2.09
C LEU A 182 -21.02 14.69 -3.00
N ALA A 183 -21.53 13.51 -2.68
CA ALA A 183 -22.62 12.88 -3.43
C ALA A 183 -23.94 13.68 -3.38
N ARG A 184 -24.27 14.31 -2.24
CA ARG A 184 -25.44 15.21 -2.14
C ARG A 184 -25.32 16.42 -3.05
N ARG A 185 -24.09 16.95 -3.18
CA ARG A 185 -23.81 18.12 -4.05
C ARG A 185 -23.82 17.77 -5.54
N MET A 186 -23.70 16.48 -5.88
CA MET A 186 -23.63 15.98 -7.26
C MET A 186 -24.72 14.92 -7.53
N PRO A 187 -26.02 15.29 -7.49
CA PRO A 187 -27.12 14.32 -7.47
C PRO A 187 -27.26 13.52 -8.77
N ASN A 188 -26.72 14.00 -9.89
CA ASN A 188 -26.74 13.34 -11.19
C ASN A 188 -25.58 12.36 -11.41
N VAL A 189 -24.63 12.27 -10.48
CA VAL A 189 -23.46 11.39 -10.53
C VAL A 189 -23.69 10.20 -9.60
N ARG A 190 -23.31 9.00 -10.03
CA ARG A 190 -23.37 7.79 -9.19
C ARG A 190 -22.13 7.68 -8.34
N PHE A 191 -22.33 7.36 -7.08
CA PHE A 191 -21.27 7.19 -6.10
C PHE A 191 -21.27 5.76 -5.55
N LEU A 192 -20.12 5.06 -5.57
CA LEU A 192 -19.99 3.74 -4.99
C LEU A 192 -18.82 3.71 -4.00
N TRP A 193 -19.11 3.27 -2.76
CA TRP A 193 -18.10 3.08 -1.73
C TRP A 193 -17.82 1.60 -1.54
N PHE A 194 -16.60 1.16 -1.88
CA PHE A 194 -16.14 -0.21 -1.69
C PHE A 194 -15.41 -0.35 -0.36
N GLY A 195 -15.84 -1.29 0.44
CA GLY A 195 -15.32 -1.58 1.76
C GLY A 195 -16.41 -1.63 2.82
N TRP A 196 -16.04 -2.08 4.00
CA TRP A 196 -17.00 -2.31 5.07
C TRP A 196 -16.32 -2.23 6.42
N THR A 197 -17.06 -1.82 7.42
CA THR A 197 -16.67 -1.86 8.84
C THR A 197 -17.85 -2.37 9.64
N ASP A 198 -17.59 -3.21 10.65
CA ASP A 198 -18.64 -3.69 11.55
C ASP A 198 -19.35 -2.48 12.20
N PRO A 199 -20.67 -2.32 12.01
CA PRO A 199 -21.42 -1.19 12.56
C PRO A 199 -21.25 -1.01 14.08
N ARG A 200 -20.98 -2.09 14.81
CA ARG A 200 -20.74 -2.07 16.27
C ARG A 200 -19.48 -1.30 16.67
N LEU A 201 -18.52 -1.15 15.74
CA LEU A 201 -17.27 -0.43 15.96
C LEU A 201 -17.39 1.05 15.56
N LEU A 202 -18.44 1.42 14.83
CA LEU A 202 -18.61 2.77 14.32
C LEU A 202 -19.15 3.72 15.40
N PRO A 203 -18.68 4.98 15.43
CA PRO A 203 -19.38 6.06 16.11
C PRO A 203 -20.81 6.20 15.55
N ARG A 204 -21.75 6.58 16.41
CA ARG A 204 -23.16 6.69 16.03
C ARG A 204 -23.38 7.67 14.88
N GLU A 205 -22.66 8.78 14.88
CA GLU A 205 -22.76 9.80 13.82
C GLU A 205 -22.41 9.22 12.44
N ILE A 206 -21.43 8.31 12.36
CA ILE A 206 -21.04 7.65 11.11
C ILE A 206 -22.11 6.65 10.67
N SER A 207 -22.64 5.86 11.60
CA SER A 207 -23.71 4.89 11.31
C SER A 207 -24.97 5.60 10.82
N ASP A 208 -25.37 6.70 11.47
CA ASP A 208 -26.53 7.50 11.10
C ASP A 208 -26.32 8.17 9.72
N ALA A 209 -25.12 8.69 9.43
CA ALA A 209 -24.79 9.26 8.13
C ALA A 209 -24.89 8.24 7.00
N ILE A 210 -24.41 7.00 7.21
CA ILE A 210 -24.52 5.91 6.24
C ILE A 210 -25.99 5.52 6.04
N ALA A 211 -26.77 5.41 7.10
CA ALA A 211 -28.20 5.10 7.02
C ALA A 211 -29.01 6.16 6.27
N GLN A 212 -28.54 7.42 6.27
CA GLN A 212 -29.15 8.57 5.59
C GLN A 212 -28.42 8.93 4.29
N ALA A 213 -27.71 7.97 3.68
CA ALA A 213 -27.00 8.19 2.44
C ALA A 213 -27.95 8.66 1.32
N PRO A 214 -27.55 9.59 0.45
CA PRO A 214 -28.36 10.02 -0.66
C PRO A 214 -28.59 8.89 -1.68
N ALA A 215 -29.68 8.97 -2.45
CA ALA A 215 -30.14 7.91 -3.35
C ALA A 215 -29.14 7.55 -4.46
N ASN A 216 -28.24 8.46 -4.80
CA ASN A 216 -27.17 8.23 -5.78
C ASN A 216 -25.93 7.54 -5.20
N VAL A 217 -25.93 7.14 -3.91
CA VAL A 217 -24.84 6.39 -3.28
C VAL A 217 -25.20 4.92 -3.12
N SER A 218 -24.25 4.06 -3.42
CA SER A 218 -24.33 2.62 -3.18
C SER A 218 -23.11 2.11 -2.39
N PHE A 219 -23.35 1.09 -1.56
CA PHE A 219 -22.32 0.44 -0.75
C PHE A 219 -22.20 -1.04 -1.14
N PRO A 220 -21.34 -1.42 -2.12
CA PRO A 220 -21.12 -2.80 -2.50
C PRO A 220 -20.52 -3.66 -1.37
N GLY A 221 -20.00 -3.03 -0.32
CA GLY A 221 -19.33 -3.71 0.77
C GLY A 221 -17.88 -4.09 0.45
N TYR A 222 -17.34 -5.06 1.21
CA TYR A 222 -16.01 -5.61 0.93
C TYR A 222 -16.09 -6.51 -0.31
N VAL A 223 -15.23 -6.26 -1.27
CA VAL A 223 -15.11 -7.04 -2.51
C VAL A 223 -13.68 -7.61 -2.64
N ASP A 224 -13.53 -8.66 -3.45
CA ASP A 224 -12.22 -9.19 -3.78
C ASP A 224 -11.44 -8.25 -4.73
N ARG A 225 -10.18 -8.59 -4.96
CA ARG A 225 -9.28 -7.76 -5.78
C ARG A 225 -9.70 -7.72 -7.26
N GLU A 226 -10.32 -8.78 -7.75
CA GLU A 226 -10.83 -8.89 -9.11
C GLU A 226 -11.94 -7.89 -9.37
N LEU A 227 -12.93 -7.85 -8.47
CA LEU A 227 -14.03 -6.88 -8.53
C LEU A 227 -13.55 -5.45 -8.28
N LEU A 228 -12.55 -5.27 -7.42
CA LEU A 228 -11.96 -3.95 -7.19
C LEU A 228 -11.23 -3.45 -8.43
N ARG A 229 -10.51 -4.31 -9.15
CA ARG A 229 -9.91 -3.98 -10.45
C ARG A 229 -10.97 -3.63 -11.49
N GLU A 230 -12.11 -4.37 -11.54
CA GLU A 230 -13.24 -4.01 -12.40
C GLU A 230 -13.74 -2.60 -12.08
N ALA A 231 -13.85 -2.25 -10.79
CA ALA A 231 -14.31 -0.93 -10.37
C ALA A 231 -13.34 0.19 -10.79
N TYR A 232 -12.03 0.02 -10.60
CA TYR A 232 -11.04 1.00 -11.07
C TYR A 232 -11.01 1.15 -12.59
N CYS A 233 -11.26 0.07 -13.34
CA CYS A 233 -11.30 0.13 -14.81
C CYS A 233 -12.64 0.63 -15.36
N GLY A 234 -13.72 0.56 -14.59
CA GLY A 234 -15.09 0.81 -15.03
C GLY A 234 -15.68 2.14 -14.62
N ALA A 235 -15.21 2.71 -13.53
CA ALA A 235 -15.62 4.04 -13.06
C ALA A 235 -14.89 5.16 -13.81
N ASP A 236 -15.34 6.38 -13.61
CA ASP A 236 -14.82 7.58 -14.29
C ASP A 236 -13.87 8.37 -13.41
N VAL A 237 -14.08 8.38 -12.07
CA VAL A 237 -13.21 9.05 -11.10
C VAL A 237 -13.05 8.20 -9.84
N PHE A 238 -11.83 8.12 -9.34
CA PHE A 238 -11.52 7.65 -8.00
C PHE A 238 -11.36 8.85 -7.07
N ALA A 239 -12.31 9.03 -6.13
CA ALA A 239 -12.26 10.08 -5.13
C ALA A 239 -11.84 9.51 -3.77
N PHE A 240 -10.70 9.93 -3.25
CA PHE A 240 -10.14 9.41 -2.00
C PHE A 240 -10.05 10.50 -0.93
N LEU A 241 -11.07 10.57 -0.08
CA LEU A 241 -11.28 11.66 0.86
C LEU A 241 -10.67 11.40 2.25
N SER A 242 -9.72 10.46 2.35
CA SER A 242 -9.09 10.09 3.62
C SER A 242 -8.37 11.27 4.27
N HIS A 243 -8.58 11.46 5.57
CA HIS A 243 -7.96 12.54 6.35
C HIS A 243 -6.54 12.20 6.83
N GLU A 244 -6.21 10.91 6.88
CA GLU A 244 -4.90 10.44 7.33
C GLU A 244 -4.60 9.07 6.73
N GLU A 245 -3.37 8.88 6.28
CA GLU A 245 -2.85 7.65 5.70
C GLU A 245 -1.39 7.42 6.09
N THR A 246 -0.95 6.18 6.02
CA THR A 246 0.48 5.86 6.01
C THR A 246 1.04 5.75 4.59
N GLU A 247 0.19 5.42 3.59
CA GLU A 247 0.48 5.46 2.16
C GLU A 247 -0.81 5.53 1.32
N GLY A 248 -1.73 4.58 1.54
CA GLY A 248 -2.90 4.39 0.70
C GLY A 248 -2.64 3.44 -0.48
N ILE A 249 -2.52 2.13 -0.22
CA ILE A 249 -2.32 1.10 -1.27
C ILE A 249 -3.38 1.21 -2.37
N VAL A 250 -4.62 1.50 -2.01
CA VAL A 250 -5.74 1.68 -2.95
C VAL A 250 -5.53 2.86 -3.92
N VAL A 251 -4.75 3.86 -3.53
CA VAL A 251 -4.33 4.95 -4.43
C VAL A 251 -3.37 4.40 -5.49
N LEU A 252 -2.39 3.58 -5.10
CA LEU A 252 -1.47 2.95 -6.05
C LEU A 252 -2.21 2.01 -7.02
N GLU A 253 -3.22 1.27 -6.54
CA GLU A 253 -4.06 0.40 -7.36
C GLU A 253 -4.87 1.21 -8.39
N ALA A 254 -5.49 2.31 -7.96
CA ALA A 254 -6.22 3.23 -8.83
C ALA A 254 -5.31 3.82 -9.91
N LEU A 255 -4.14 4.34 -9.51
CA LEU A 255 -3.14 4.89 -10.45
C LEU A 255 -2.64 3.84 -11.45
N ALA A 256 -2.39 2.61 -11.01
CA ALA A 256 -1.97 1.50 -11.87
C ALA A 256 -3.05 1.15 -12.91
N CYS A 257 -4.33 1.20 -12.53
CA CYS A 257 -5.46 1.02 -13.44
C CYS A 257 -5.70 2.23 -14.36
N GLY A 258 -5.07 3.37 -14.10
CA GLY A 258 -5.20 4.57 -14.93
C GLY A 258 -6.57 5.23 -14.83
N ILE A 259 -7.20 5.19 -13.66
CA ILE A 259 -8.42 5.96 -13.39
C ILE A 259 -8.04 7.38 -12.93
N PRO A 260 -8.70 8.43 -13.45
CA PRO A 260 -8.54 9.80 -12.93
C PRO A 260 -8.78 9.84 -11.43
N THR A 261 -7.86 10.46 -10.68
CA THR A 261 -7.85 10.37 -9.22
C THR A 261 -7.85 11.76 -8.60
N VAL A 262 -8.80 11.99 -7.69
CA VAL A 262 -8.85 13.16 -6.81
C VAL A 262 -8.66 12.69 -5.37
N LEU A 263 -7.66 13.23 -4.68
CA LEU A 263 -7.40 12.87 -3.29
C LEU A 263 -7.37 14.10 -2.37
N ARG A 264 -7.58 13.84 -1.08
CA ARG A 264 -7.36 14.89 -0.08
C ARG A 264 -5.88 15.28 -0.06
N ASP A 265 -5.63 16.60 -0.07
CA ASP A 265 -4.29 17.13 0.10
C ASP A 265 -3.85 16.94 1.56
N ILE A 266 -3.08 15.90 1.79
CA ILE A 266 -2.53 15.52 3.09
C ILE A 266 -1.03 15.21 3.00
N PRO A 267 -0.26 15.40 4.07
CA PRO A 267 1.21 15.33 4.02
C PRO A 267 1.80 13.99 3.56
N VAL A 268 1.05 12.90 3.66
CA VAL A 268 1.52 11.59 3.21
C VAL A 268 1.83 11.54 1.71
N TYR A 269 1.19 12.41 0.92
CA TYR A 269 1.35 12.47 -0.55
C TYR A 269 2.42 13.46 -1.01
N ASP A 270 3.02 14.21 -0.08
CA ASP A 270 4.06 15.17 -0.42
C ASP A 270 5.30 14.47 -0.99
N GLY A 271 5.87 15.09 -2.02
CA GLY A 271 7.09 14.62 -2.65
C GLY A 271 6.94 13.45 -3.63
N TRP A 272 5.75 12.81 -3.73
CA TRP A 272 5.55 11.70 -4.66
C TRP A 272 4.25 11.76 -5.49
N LEU A 273 3.23 12.50 -5.06
CA LEU A 273 2.06 12.86 -5.87
C LEU A 273 1.99 14.36 -6.02
N LYS A 274 1.83 14.83 -7.25
CA LYS A 274 1.80 16.24 -7.60
C LYS A 274 0.43 16.62 -8.14
N ASP A 275 -0.11 17.71 -7.59
CA ASP A 275 -1.39 18.27 -8.00
C ASP A 275 -1.35 18.74 -9.46
N GLY A 276 -2.37 18.40 -10.24
CA GLY A 276 -2.50 18.73 -11.66
C GLY A 276 -1.49 18.03 -12.60
N GLU A 277 -0.56 17.21 -12.05
CA GLU A 277 0.41 16.45 -12.85
C GLU A 277 0.16 14.94 -12.80
N THR A 278 0.04 14.37 -11.59
CA THR A 278 -0.13 12.92 -11.38
C THR A 278 -1.49 12.55 -10.84
N VAL A 279 -2.11 13.47 -10.12
CA VAL A 279 -3.45 13.39 -9.49
C VAL A 279 -3.98 14.81 -9.36
N TYR A 280 -5.25 14.95 -8.95
CA TYR A 280 -5.77 16.21 -8.41
C TYR A 280 -5.82 16.13 -6.90
N LYS A 281 -5.45 17.22 -6.22
CA LYS A 281 -5.45 17.33 -4.75
C LYS A 281 -6.45 18.38 -4.29
N ALA A 282 -7.29 18.03 -3.34
CA ALA A 282 -8.34 18.90 -2.82
C ALA A 282 -8.24 19.00 -1.29
N SER A 283 -8.23 20.21 -0.76
CA SER A 283 -8.14 20.48 0.68
C SER A 283 -9.52 20.52 1.36
N ASN A 284 -10.58 20.74 0.61
CA ASN A 284 -11.96 20.87 1.08
C ASN A 284 -12.97 20.34 0.06
N LEU A 285 -14.24 20.25 0.45
CA LEU A 285 -15.30 19.68 -0.39
C LEU A 285 -15.60 20.52 -1.65
N ASP A 286 -15.41 21.82 -1.62
CA ASP A 286 -15.64 22.67 -2.78
C ASP A 286 -14.60 22.39 -3.88
N GLU A 287 -13.34 22.18 -3.47
CA GLU A 287 -12.27 21.75 -4.36
C GLU A 287 -12.51 20.33 -4.89
N PHE A 288 -12.90 19.37 -4.02
CA PHE A 288 -13.27 18.03 -4.47
C PHE A 288 -14.38 18.06 -5.51
N GLN A 289 -15.45 18.84 -5.28
CA GLN A 289 -16.57 18.97 -6.21
C GLN A 289 -16.11 19.58 -7.54
N ARG A 290 -15.31 20.65 -7.49
CA ARG A 290 -14.75 21.32 -8.68
C ARG A 290 -13.89 20.34 -9.50
N ASP A 291 -12.98 19.62 -8.85
CA ASP A 291 -12.03 18.76 -9.54
C ASP A 291 -12.70 17.50 -10.09
N VAL A 292 -13.61 16.88 -9.34
CA VAL A 292 -14.42 15.75 -9.82
C VAL A 292 -15.29 16.18 -11.00
N ALA A 293 -16.01 17.30 -10.91
CA ALA A 293 -16.82 17.80 -12.01
C ALA A 293 -15.96 18.14 -13.24
N GLY A 294 -14.83 18.82 -13.03
CA GLY A 294 -13.90 19.17 -14.11
C GLY A 294 -13.32 17.97 -14.85
N ILE A 295 -13.08 16.85 -14.14
CA ILE A 295 -12.67 15.57 -14.77
C ILE A 295 -13.84 14.95 -15.55
N LEU A 296 -15.04 14.88 -14.93
CA LEU A 296 -16.22 14.27 -15.55
C LEU A 296 -16.68 15.02 -16.81
N ASP A 297 -16.52 16.35 -16.82
CA ASP A 297 -16.86 17.22 -17.93
C ASP A 297 -15.69 17.41 -18.94
N HIS A 298 -14.58 16.70 -18.75
CA HIS A 298 -13.36 16.78 -19.59
C HIS A 298 -12.75 18.19 -19.69
N LEU A 299 -12.90 19.00 -18.64
CA LEU A 299 -12.38 20.36 -18.55
C LEU A 299 -10.96 20.41 -17.95
N LEU A 300 -10.56 19.37 -17.23
CA LEU A 300 -9.24 19.27 -16.62
C LEU A 300 -8.30 18.37 -17.44
N PRO A 301 -6.99 18.64 -17.47
CA PRO A 301 -5.99 17.79 -18.11
C PRO A 301 -5.99 16.35 -17.61
N ASP A 302 -5.71 15.39 -18.49
CA ASP A 302 -5.56 13.98 -18.12
C ASP A 302 -4.20 13.71 -17.45
N CYS A 303 -4.22 13.42 -16.16
CA CYS A 303 -3.05 13.08 -15.35
C CYS A 303 -2.77 11.55 -15.27
N THR A 304 -3.60 10.70 -15.90
CA THR A 304 -3.58 9.25 -15.68
C THR A 304 -2.29 8.58 -16.12
N ALA A 305 -1.66 9.03 -17.20
CA ALA A 305 -0.40 8.49 -17.68
C ALA A 305 0.75 8.75 -16.70
N ALA A 306 0.85 9.99 -16.18
CA ALA A 306 1.85 10.35 -15.17
C ALA A 306 1.57 9.64 -13.84
N GLY A 307 0.30 9.57 -13.42
CA GLY A 307 -0.12 8.80 -12.23
C GLY A 307 0.29 7.33 -12.33
N ARG A 308 0.10 6.71 -13.50
CA ARG A 308 0.50 5.32 -13.74
C ARG A 308 2.02 5.12 -13.62
N SER A 309 2.82 6.05 -14.11
CA SER A 309 4.28 6.01 -13.95
C SER A 309 4.69 6.02 -12.47
N VAL A 310 3.95 6.73 -11.61
CA VAL A 310 4.16 6.70 -10.15
C VAL A 310 3.89 5.32 -9.55
N ALA A 311 2.82 4.63 -9.99
CA ALA A 311 2.52 3.27 -9.56
C ALA A 311 3.58 2.27 -10.07
N GLU A 312 4.01 2.37 -11.32
CA GLU A 312 5.06 1.55 -11.92
C GLU A 312 6.39 1.65 -11.16
N ALA A 313 6.78 2.87 -10.75
CA ALA A 313 7.96 3.10 -9.89
C ALA A 313 7.84 2.47 -8.49
N ARG A 314 6.65 2.01 -8.11
CA ARG A 314 6.31 1.31 -6.86
C ARG A 314 5.78 -0.10 -7.11
N SER A 315 6.10 -0.69 -8.26
CA SER A 315 5.77 -2.09 -8.54
C SER A 315 6.38 -3.03 -7.50
N LEU A 316 5.80 -4.22 -7.35
CA LEU A 316 6.31 -5.22 -6.40
C LEU A 316 7.76 -5.63 -6.73
N GLU A 317 8.16 -5.61 -8.00
CA GLU A 317 9.54 -5.82 -8.44
C GLU A 317 10.48 -4.74 -7.90
N THR A 318 10.10 -3.48 -8.07
CA THR A 318 10.89 -2.34 -7.57
C THR A 318 11.00 -2.36 -6.05
N VAL A 319 9.89 -2.65 -5.36
CA VAL A 319 9.86 -2.77 -3.89
C VAL A 319 10.75 -3.93 -3.43
N GLY A 320 10.68 -5.09 -4.07
CA GLY A 320 11.51 -6.25 -3.77
C GLY A 320 13.01 -5.95 -3.92
N ALA A 321 13.41 -5.29 -5.01
CA ALA A 321 14.79 -4.89 -5.24
C ALA A 321 15.31 -3.93 -4.15
N ARG A 322 14.51 -2.92 -3.78
CA ARG A 322 14.83 -1.97 -2.71
C ARG A 322 14.88 -2.65 -1.34
N LEU A 323 13.97 -3.57 -1.06
CA LEU A 323 13.95 -4.33 0.18
C LEU A 323 15.22 -5.18 0.32
N ARG A 324 15.65 -5.84 -0.76
CA ARG A 324 16.91 -6.57 -0.82
C ARG A 324 18.12 -5.67 -0.55
N ALA A 325 18.15 -4.45 -1.09
CA ALA A 325 19.20 -3.47 -0.83
C ALA A 325 19.25 -3.05 0.66
N ILE A 326 18.08 -2.88 1.32
CA ILE A 326 18.01 -2.63 2.77
C ILE A 326 18.61 -3.83 3.53
N TYR A 327 18.27 -5.06 3.16
CA TYR A 327 18.81 -6.26 3.81
C TYR A 327 20.35 -6.36 3.69
N GLN A 328 20.88 -6.02 2.53
CA GLN A 328 22.33 -6.00 2.32
C GLN A 328 23.00 -4.94 3.21
N ARG A 329 22.45 -3.72 3.23
CA ARG A 329 22.94 -2.61 4.05
C ARG A 329 22.94 -2.94 5.53
N GLU A 330 21.87 -3.56 6.03
CA GLU A 330 21.69 -3.91 7.43
C GLU A 330 22.25 -5.30 7.80
N ARG A 331 22.94 -5.94 6.85
CA ARG A 331 23.56 -7.26 7.01
C ARG A 331 22.58 -8.31 7.57
N ILE A 332 21.34 -8.29 7.06
CA ILE A 332 20.27 -9.19 7.53
C ILE A 332 20.65 -10.66 7.27
N PHE A 333 21.33 -10.94 6.17
CA PHE A 333 21.71 -12.29 5.78
C PHE A 333 23.15 -12.68 6.18
N GLY A 334 23.82 -11.87 6.99
CA GLY A 334 25.24 -12.06 7.29
C GLY A 334 26.16 -11.71 6.11
N PRO A 335 27.48 -11.89 6.25
CA PRO A 335 28.40 -11.68 5.15
C PRO A 335 28.13 -12.73 4.06
N GLN A 336 27.78 -12.28 2.86
CA GLN A 336 27.70 -13.18 1.71
C GLN A 336 29.13 -13.66 1.39
N PRO A 337 29.34 -14.98 1.08
CA PRO A 337 30.57 -15.38 0.42
C PRO A 337 30.68 -14.54 -0.87
N VAL A 338 31.77 -13.83 -1.02
CA VAL A 338 32.09 -13.12 -2.26
C VAL A 338 32.17 -14.22 -3.32
N SER A 339 31.14 -14.32 -4.18
CA SER A 339 31.30 -15.09 -5.41
C SER A 339 32.33 -14.33 -6.23
N LEU A 340 33.56 -14.78 -6.18
CA LEU A 340 34.57 -14.37 -7.16
C LEU A 340 33.94 -14.64 -8.53
N PRO A 341 33.96 -13.68 -9.46
CA PRO A 341 33.56 -13.97 -10.83
C PRO A 341 34.37 -15.19 -11.26
N GLU A 342 33.72 -16.22 -11.80
CA GLU A 342 34.40 -17.34 -12.44
C GLU A 342 35.41 -16.71 -13.39
N ALA A 343 36.69 -16.99 -13.14
CA ALA A 343 37.74 -16.54 -14.02
C ALA A 343 37.39 -17.11 -15.40
N GLU A 344 37.09 -16.23 -16.36
CA GLU A 344 36.96 -16.61 -17.76
C GLU A 344 38.14 -17.50 -18.10
N ALA A 345 37.88 -18.78 -18.37
CA ALA A 345 38.89 -19.72 -18.81
C ALA A 345 39.50 -19.14 -20.09
N ALA A 346 40.75 -18.74 -20.01
CA ALA A 346 41.49 -18.23 -21.14
C ALA A 346 41.38 -19.23 -22.31
N PRO A 347 41.08 -18.78 -23.54
CA PRO A 347 40.92 -19.66 -24.67
C PRO A 347 42.26 -20.45 -24.89
N ALA A 348 42.14 -21.77 -24.89
CA ALA A 348 43.27 -22.68 -25.11
C ALA A 348 44.04 -22.27 -26.37
N SER A 349 45.30 -21.87 -26.21
CA SER A 349 46.17 -21.50 -27.29
C SER A 349 46.32 -22.69 -28.26
N LYS A 350 45.87 -22.50 -29.51
CA LYS A 350 46.06 -23.45 -30.61
C LYS A 350 47.57 -23.62 -30.82
N ARG A 351 48.16 -24.77 -30.40
CA ARG A 351 49.51 -25.17 -30.77
C ARG A 351 49.62 -25.18 -32.31
N ARG A 352 50.46 -24.28 -32.84
CA ARG A 352 50.88 -24.32 -34.24
C ARG A 352 51.64 -25.64 -34.51
N ARG A 353 51.16 -26.47 -35.41
CA ARG A 353 51.91 -27.58 -35.95
C ARG A 353 53.06 -27.02 -36.81
N VAL A 354 54.26 -27.30 -36.40
CA VAL A 354 55.47 -27.05 -37.20
C VAL A 354 55.61 -28.23 -38.14
N TYR A 355 55.56 -27.95 -39.45
CA TYR A 355 55.89 -28.96 -40.47
C TYR A 355 57.45 -28.95 -40.69
N PRO A 356 58.08 -30.09 -40.78
CA PRO A 356 59.53 -30.13 -41.10
C PRO A 356 59.75 -29.84 -42.59
N ALA A 357 60.76 -29.02 -42.89
CA ALA A 357 61.18 -28.75 -44.25
C ALA A 357 61.83 -30.04 -44.86
N LYS A 358 61.41 -30.37 -46.05
CA LYS A 358 62.11 -31.40 -46.88
C LYS A 358 63.27 -30.72 -47.62
N LEU A 359 64.42 -31.35 -47.54
CA LEU A 359 65.59 -31.23 -48.45
C LEU A 359 65.20 -31.66 -49.88
#